data_edbaf018227f14428879906df1c73440
#
_entry.id   edbaf018227f14428879906df1c73440
#
_cell.length_a   1.000
_cell.length_b   1.000
_cell.length_c   1.000
_cell.angle_alpha   90.00
_cell.angle_beta   90.00
_cell.angle_gamma   90.00
#
_symmetry.space_group_name_H-M   'P 1'
#
loop_
_entity.id
_entity.type
_entity.pdbx_description
1 polymer ?
#
loop_
_entity_poly.entity_id
_entity_poly.type
_entity_poly.pdbx_seq_one_letter_code
_entity_poly.pdbx_strand_id
1 'polypeptide(L)'
;MKKSTISLTLLAAAALFFVATRTSVGLTDAATSGELGDSTHGAWELNFEQALARAKAENKPMLLDFTGSDWCGWCIRLDKEVFSQPEFKAYAADSLVLVELDFPRGKEQSAEIKAQNKALAKKYSIRGYPTIVLLTAEGELIERTGYQRGGATNYVAHIKEILAGG
;
A
#
# COMPACT_ATOMS: atom_id res chain seq x y z
N MET A 1 47.30 -37.12 -41.36
CA MET A 1 48.63 -37.57 -40.88
C MET A 1 49.30 -36.36 -40.23
N LYS A 2 49.37 -36.33 -38.89
CA LYS A 2 50.52 -35.96 -38.04
C LYS A 2 50.03 -35.94 -36.61
N LYS A 3 50.49 -36.90 -35.86
CA LYS A 3 50.39 -37.05 -34.41
C LYS A 3 51.44 -36.14 -33.77
N SER A 4 51.19 -35.57 -32.59
CA SER A 4 52.17 -35.16 -31.59
C SER A 4 51.44 -34.96 -30.29
N THR A 5 51.46 -35.90 -29.42
CA THR A 5 52.29 -36.22 -28.24
C THR A 5 52.33 -35.10 -27.17
N ILE A 6 51.59 -35.35 -26.11
CA ILE A 6 51.87 -35.40 -24.69
C ILE A 6 53.06 -34.58 -24.20
N SER A 7 52.80 -33.68 -23.24
CA SER A 7 53.76 -33.42 -22.18
C SER A 7 53.01 -33.13 -20.86
N LEU A 8 53.12 -34.07 -19.96
CA LEU A 8 52.70 -34.11 -18.58
C LEU A 8 53.84 -33.51 -17.74
N THR A 9 53.61 -32.37 -17.10
CA THR A 9 54.52 -31.92 -16.03
C THR A 9 53.73 -31.68 -14.75
N LEU A 10 53.88 -32.64 -13.83
CA LEU A 10 53.62 -32.45 -12.39
C LEU A 10 54.61 -31.41 -11.84
N LEU A 11 54.12 -30.48 -11.08
CA LEU A 11 54.93 -29.82 -10.04
C LEU A 11 54.07 -29.41 -8.85
N ALA A 12 54.58 -29.79 -7.71
CA ALA A 12 54.07 -29.90 -6.38
C ALA A 12 53.69 -28.58 -5.70
N ALA A 13 52.71 -28.72 -4.84
CA ALA A 13 52.57 -28.18 -3.47
C ALA A 13 53.22 -26.85 -3.12
N ALA A 14 52.34 -25.87 -2.76
CA ALA A 14 52.62 -24.97 -1.62
C ALA A 14 51.29 -24.58 -1.01
N ALA A 15 50.97 -25.19 0.13
CA ALA A 15 49.89 -24.77 1.00
C ALA A 15 50.29 -23.45 1.68
N LEU A 16 49.70 -22.36 1.29
CA LEU A 16 49.75 -21.11 2.05
C LEU A 16 48.44 -20.93 2.81
N PHE A 17 48.50 -21.20 4.11
CA PHE A 17 47.45 -20.86 5.06
C PHE A 17 47.29 -19.33 5.10
N PHE A 18 46.30 -18.81 4.41
CA PHE A 18 45.85 -17.45 4.60
C PHE A 18 44.81 -17.44 5.74
N VAL A 19 45.30 -17.06 6.93
CA VAL A 19 44.43 -16.70 8.05
C VAL A 19 43.74 -15.41 7.67
N ALA A 20 42.53 -15.51 7.15
CA ALA A 20 41.67 -14.37 6.95
C ALA A 20 41.10 -13.95 8.31
N THR A 21 41.70 -12.95 8.93
CA THR A 21 41.09 -12.20 10.03
C THR A 21 39.81 -11.53 9.47
N ARG A 22 38.66 -12.08 9.81
CA ARG A 22 37.38 -11.43 9.58
C ARG A 22 37.26 -10.23 10.49
N THR A 23 37.61 -9.05 10.00
CA THR A 23 37.13 -7.81 10.58
C THR A 23 35.63 -7.73 10.30
N SER A 24 34.83 -7.95 11.32
CA SER A 24 33.42 -7.67 11.35
C SER A 24 33.26 -6.15 11.27
N VAL A 25 33.07 -5.63 10.06
CA VAL A 25 32.50 -4.31 9.87
C VAL A 25 31.04 -4.43 10.26
N GLY A 26 30.68 -3.93 11.43
CA GLY A 26 29.30 -3.77 11.84
C GLY A 26 28.59 -2.86 10.84
N LEU A 27 27.80 -3.46 9.92
CA LEU A 27 26.72 -2.73 9.30
C LEU A 27 25.70 -2.45 10.41
N THR A 28 25.71 -1.21 10.86
CA THR A 28 24.54 -0.67 11.53
C THR A 28 23.47 -0.54 10.48
N ASP A 29 22.61 -1.55 10.38
CA ASP A 29 21.31 -1.41 9.73
C ASP A 29 20.57 -0.30 10.49
N ALA A 30 20.63 0.89 9.94
CA ALA A 30 19.65 1.91 10.23
C ALA A 30 18.34 1.41 9.63
N ALA A 31 17.68 0.49 10.35
CA ALA A 31 16.27 0.24 10.15
C ALA A 31 15.57 1.58 10.40
N THR A 32 15.32 2.30 9.33
CA THR A 32 14.32 3.36 9.32
C THR A 32 13.00 2.66 9.61
N SER A 33 12.67 2.57 10.90
CA SER A 33 11.32 2.28 11.35
C SER A 33 10.47 3.47 10.93
N GLY A 34 9.92 3.39 9.70
CA GLY A 34 8.80 4.21 9.33
C GLY A 34 7.72 3.94 10.37
N GLU A 35 7.38 4.95 11.16
CA GLU A 35 6.23 4.90 12.04
C GLU A 35 5.03 4.48 11.21
N LEU A 36 4.61 3.23 11.42
CA LEU A 36 3.32 2.75 11.01
C LEU A 36 2.30 3.60 11.76
N GLY A 37 1.74 4.58 11.08
CA GLY A 37 0.65 5.37 11.63
C GLY A 37 -0.40 4.40 12.16
N ASP A 38 -0.74 4.58 13.44
CA ASP A 38 -1.80 3.84 14.12
C ASP A 38 -3.11 4.03 13.35
N SER A 39 -3.38 3.12 12.42
CA SER A 39 -4.66 3.05 11.76
C SER A 39 -5.62 2.31 12.66
N THR A 40 -6.50 3.05 13.34
CA THR A 40 -7.57 2.48 14.17
C THR A 40 -8.49 1.51 13.40
N HIS A 41 -8.29 1.34 12.11
CA HIS A 41 -9.09 0.52 11.18
C HIS A 41 -8.31 -0.64 10.53
N GLY A 42 -7.20 -1.07 11.08
CA GLY A 42 -6.52 -2.37 10.84
C GLY A 42 -5.84 -2.55 9.48
N ALA A 43 -6.45 -2.26 8.36
CA ALA A 43 -5.90 -2.54 7.02
C ALA A 43 -5.71 -1.28 6.16
N TRP A 44 -6.04 -0.11 6.66
CA TRP A 44 -5.96 1.15 5.93
C TRP A 44 -4.55 1.74 5.98
N GLU A 45 -4.02 2.07 4.83
CA GLU A 45 -2.75 2.79 4.70
C GLU A 45 -2.98 4.29 4.70
N LEU A 46 -2.07 5.02 5.34
CA LEU A 46 -2.10 6.49 5.36
C LEU A 46 -1.16 7.08 4.31
N ASN A 47 -0.18 6.30 3.85
CA ASN A 47 0.79 6.73 2.84
C ASN A 47 0.40 6.21 1.46
N PHE A 48 0.02 7.13 0.57
CA PHE A 48 -0.44 6.80 -0.79
C PHE A 48 0.64 6.13 -1.64
N GLU A 49 1.89 6.59 -1.56
CA GLU A 49 2.97 6.03 -2.38
C GLU A 49 3.29 4.58 -1.98
N GLN A 50 3.27 4.28 -0.67
CA GLN A 50 3.45 2.92 -0.17
C GLN A 50 2.27 2.03 -0.61
N ALA A 51 1.05 2.53 -0.46
CA ALA A 51 -0.15 1.83 -0.93
C ALA A 51 -0.11 1.56 -2.44
N LEU A 52 0.30 2.54 -3.25
CA LEU A 52 0.44 2.38 -4.71
C LEU A 52 1.51 1.35 -5.07
N ALA A 53 2.65 1.35 -4.37
CA ALA A 53 3.68 0.35 -4.58
C ALA A 53 3.16 -1.07 -4.26
N ARG A 54 2.39 -1.22 -3.16
CA ARG A 54 1.75 -2.48 -2.80
C ARG A 54 0.69 -2.89 -3.82
N ALA A 55 -0.16 -1.97 -4.27
CA ALA A 55 -1.18 -2.24 -5.27
C ALA A 55 -0.58 -2.81 -6.56
N LYS A 56 0.52 -2.20 -7.04
CA LYS A 56 1.27 -2.70 -8.21
C LYS A 56 1.85 -4.09 -7.97
N ALA A 57 2.47 -4.33 -6.81
CA ALA A 57 3.09 -5.60 -6.48
C ALA A 57 2.07 -6.74 -6.36
N GLU A 58 0.89 -6.46 -5.81
CA GLU A 58 -0.18 -7.42 -5.60
C GLU A 58 -1.16 -7.48 -6.78
N ASN A 59 -1.04 -6.59 -7.77
CA ASN A 59 -1.97 -6.39 -8.88
C ASN A 59 -3.42 -6.24 -8.39
N LYS A 60 -3.61 -5.41 -7.35
CA LYS A 60 -4.90 -5.12 -6.74
C LYS A 60 -5.33 -3.67 -7.00
N PRO A 61 -6.60 -3.42 -7.31
CA PRO A 61 -7.14 -2.06 -7.35
C PRO A 61 -7.07 -1.41 -5.97
N MET A 62 -7.09 -0.07 -5.98
CA MET A 62 -7.04 0.72 -4.75
C MET A 62 -8.40 1.35 -4.48
N LEU A 63 -8.78 1.41 -3.21
CA LEU A 63 -9.92 2.19 -2.72
C LEU A 63 -9.38 3.29 -1.80
N LEU A 64 -9.57 4.54 -2.20
CA LEU A 64 -9.20 5.72 -1.45
C LEU A 64 -10.44 6.30 -0.77
N ASP A 65 -10.43 6.42 0.56
CA ASP A 65 -11.49 7.09 1.31
C ASP A 65 -11.08 8.52 1.67
N PHE A 66 -11.67 9.50 1.00
CA PHE A 66 -11.56 10.90 1.39
C PHE A 66 -12.61 11.19 2.45
N THR A 67 -12.17 11.39 3.68
CA THR A 67 -13.02 11.38 4.85
C THR A 67 -12.77 12.57 5.79
N GLY A 68 -13.66 12.77 6.73
CA GLY A 68 -13.50 13.67 7.87
C GLY A 68 -13.91 12.94 9.13
N SER A 69 -12.99 12.10 9.62
CA SER A 69 -13.25 11.04 10.61
C SER A 69 -13.86 11.51 11.92
N ASP A 70 -13.64 12.78 12.31
CA ASP A 70 -14.07 13.31 13.60
C ASP A 70 -15.21 14.35 13.52
N TRP A 71 -15.68 14.69 12.31
CA TRP A 71 -16.72 15.71 12.14
C TRP A 71 -17.76 15.40 11.04
N CYS A 72 -17.42 14.56 10.07
CA CYS A 72 -18.30 14.28 8.93
C CYS A 72 -19.29 13.14 9.27
N GLY A 73 -20.52 13.48 9.57
CA GLY A 73 -21.54 12.49 9.99
C GLY A 73 -21.78 11.36 8.97
N TRP A 74 -21.73 11.67 7.66
CA TRP A 74 -21.87 10.65 6.61
C TRP A 74 -20.64 9.77 6.48
N CYS A 75 -19.43 10.29 6.78
CA CYS A 75 -18.20 9.50 6.81
C CYS A 75 -18.22 8.50 7.97
N ILE A 76 -18.56 8.98 9.17
CA ILE A 76 -18.73 8.15 10.37
C ILE A 76 -19.78 7.05 10.13
N ARG A 77 -20.85 7.40 9.42
CA ARG A 77 -21.89 6.43 9.06
C ARG A 77 -21.39 5.38 8.07
N LEU A 78 -20.66 5.80 7.02
CA LEU A 78 -20.06 4.90 6.04
C LEU A 78 -19.09 3.92 6.71
N ASP A 79 -18.23 4.42 7.59
CA ASP A 79 -17.35 3.56 8.35
C ASP A 79 -18.12 2.54 9.17
N LYS A 80 -19.10 3.00 9.97
CA LYS A 80 -19.88 2.12 10.85
C LYS A 80 -20.71 1.08 10.08
N GLU A 81 -21.37 1.47 9.00
CA GLU A 81 -22.30 0.60 8.26
C GLU A 81 -21.61 -0.28 7.21
N VAL A 82 -20.38 0.08 6.80
CA VAL A 82 -19.66 -0.60 5.74
C VAL A 82 -18.26 -1.01 6.15
N PHE A 83 -17.34 -0.05 6.34
CA PHE A 83 -15.91 -0.34 6.42
C PHE A 83 -15.53 -1.13 7.68
N SER A 84 -16.24 -0.90 8.79
CA SER A 84 -16.06 -1.65 10.04
C SER A 84 -16.71 -3.04 10.02
N GLN A 85 -17.52 -3.38 9.00
CA GLN A 85 -18.24 -4.64 8.95
C GLN A 85 -17.38 -5.81 8.45
N PRO A 86 -17.59 -7.02 8.96
CA PRO A 86 -16.82 -8.21 8.60
C PRO A 86 -16.86 -8.51 7.10
N GLU A 87 -18.00 -8.31 6.45
CA GLU A 87 -18.19 -8.58 5.01
C GLU A 87 -17.31 -7.69 4.14
N PHE A 88 -17.23 -6.39 4.46
CA PHE A 88 -16.35 -5.47 3.75
C PHE A 88 -14.88 -5.80 4.03
N LYS A 89 -14.52 -6.02 5.30
CA LYS A 89 -13.14 -6.34 5.70
C LYS A 89 -12.63 -7.60 5.02
N ALA A 90 -13.43 -8.66 4.94
CA ALA A 90 -13.08 -9.89 4.26
C ALA A 90 -12.83 -9.65 2.76
N TYR A 91 -13.75 -8.96 2.09
CA TYR A 91 -13.60 -8.62 0.67
C TYR A 91 -12.36 -7.74 0.41
N ALA A 92 -12.17 -6.71 1.23
CA ALA A 92 -11.06 -5.78 1.05
C ALA A 92 -9.70 -6.44 1.25
N ALA A 93 -9.55 -7.33 2.23
CA ALA A 93 -8.30 -8.04 2.49
C ALA A 93 -7.83 -8.85 1.27
N ASP A 94 -8.77 -9.47 0.55
CA ASP A 94 -8.45 -10.28 -0.62
C ASP A 94 -8.30 -9.46 -1.91
N SER A 95 -9.06 -8.37 -2.05
CA SER A 95 -9.32 -7.77 -3.35
C SER A 95 -8.90 -6.32 -3.51
N LEU A 96 -8.55 -5.60 -2.44
CA LEU A 96 -8.28 -4.16 -2.48
C LEU A 96 -7.03 -3.77 -1.70
N VAL A 97 -6.43 -2.67 -2.10
CA VAL A 97 -5.53 -1.87 -1.24
C VAL A 97 -6.31 -0.66 -0.77
N LEU A 98 -6.43 -0.50 0.56
CA LEU A 98 -7.21 0.56 1.19
C LEU A 98 -6.31 1.72 1.59
N VAL A 99 -6.74 2.95 1.28
CA VAL A 99 -6.04 4.18 1.64
C VAL A 99 -6.99 5.16 2.31
N GLU A 100 -6.69 5.56 3.54
CA GLU A 100 -7.43 6.59 4.25
C GLU A 100 -6.79 7.96 4.04
N LEU A 101 -7.56 8.90 3.53
CA LEU A 101 -7.19 10.29 3.30
C LEU A 101 -8.05 11.18 4.19
N ASP A 102 -7.73 11.21 5.49
CA ASP A 102 -8.51 11.93 6.49
C ASP A 102 -8.21 13.43 6.48
N PHE A 103 -9.25 14.23 6.72
CA PHE A 103 -9.22 15.68 6.87
C PHE A 103 -9.84 16.07 8.22
N PRO A 104 -9.19 15.71 9.33
CA PRO A 104 -9.74 15.91 10.67
C PRO A 104 -9.75 17.39 11.06
N ARG A 105 -10.61 17.74 12.04
CA ARG A 105 -10.68 19.06 12.66
C ARG A 105 -10.10 19.09 14.07
N GLY A 106 -10.26 18.00 14.81
CA GLY A 106 -9.85 17.87 16.20
C GLY A 106 -8.66 16.92 16.43
N LYS A 107 -8.15 16.28 15.38
CA LYS A 107 -7.00 15.37 15.47
C LYS A 107 -5.79 16.00 14.77
N GLU A 108 -4.61 15.79 15.32
CA GLU A 108 -3.38 16.20 14.67
C GLU A 108 -2.95 15.18 13.61
N GLN A 109 -2.33 15.68 12.56
CA GLN A 109 -1.68 14.90 11.51
C GLN A 109 -0.33 15.52 11.21
N SER A 110 0.62 14.73 10.71
CA SER A 110 1.90 15.25 10.26
C SER A 110 1.75 16.20 9.06
N ALA A 111 2.72 17.06 8.87
CA ALA A 111 2.71 18.02 7.76
C ALA A 111 2.72 17.30 6.41
N GLU A 112 3.43 16.17 6.33
CA GLU A 112 3.56 15.34 5.13
C GLU A 112 2.21 14.73 4.74
N ILE A 113 1.48 14.14 5.69
CA ILE A 113 0.16 13.55 5.45
C ILE A 113 -0.84 14.64 5.05
N LYS A 114 -0.85 15.78 5.73
CA LYS A 114 -1.70 16.91 5.32
C LYS A 114 -1.41 17.37 3.89
N ALA A 115 -0.14 17.49 3.52
CA ALA A 115 0.27 17.90 2.18
C ALA A 115 -0.14 16.86 1.13
N GLN A 116 0.10 15.57 1.39
CA GLN A 116 -0.32 14.46 0.55
C GLN A 116 -1.84 14.48 0.31
N ASN A 117 -2.62 14.49 1.39
CA ASN A 117 -4.08 14.43 1.31
C ASN A 117 -4.64 15.61 0.52
N LYS A 118 -4.12 16.82 0.74
CA LYS A 118 -4.50 18.02 -0.01
C LYS A 118 -4.16 17.90 -1.50
N ALA A 119 -2.99 17.38 -1.84
CA ALA A 119 -2.56 17.18 -3.23
C ALA A 119 -3.46 16.16 -3.94
N LEU A 120 -3.77 15.03 -3.29
CA LEU A 120 -4.66 14.00 -3.83
C LEU A 120 -6.11 14.49 -3.95
N ALA A 121 -6.62 15.25 -2.98
CA ALA A 121 -7.93 15.85 -3.08
C ALA A 121 -8.05 16.79 -4.29
N LYS A 122 -7.00 17.57 -4.57
CA LYS A 122 -6.92 18.40 -5.78
C LYS A 122 -6.86 17.55 -7.05
N LYS A 123 -5.99 16.52 -7.08
CA LYS A 123 -5.81 15.61 -8.22
C LYS A 123 -7.12 14.95 -8.63
N TYR A 124 -7.87 14.44 -7.65
CA TYR A 124 -9.14 13.75 -7.90
C TYR A 124 -10.37 14.67 -7.81
N SER A 125 -10.18 16.00 -7.74
CA SER A 125 -11.26 17.00 -7.74
C SER A 125 -12.31 16.74 -6.65
N ILE A 126 -11.87 16.43 -5.43
CA ILE A 126 -12.76 16.14 -4.30
C ILE A 126 -13.48 17.44 -3.87
N ARG A 127 -14.81 17.38 -3.79
CA ARG A 127 -15.68 18.54 -3.48
C ARG A 127 -16.47 18.38 -2.18
N GLY A 128 -16.44 17.18 -1.59
CA GLY A 128 -17.19 16.86 -0.37
C GLY A 128 -16.79 15.51 0.20
N TYR A 129 -17.37 15.17 1.35
CA TYR A 129 -17.06 13.97 2.10
C TYR A 129 -18.34 13.22 2.50
N PRO A 130 -18.32 11.87 2.53
CA PRO A 130 -17.25 11.05 2.03
C PRO A 130 -17.19 11.05 0.50
N THR A 131 -16.01 10.94 -0.06
CA THR A 131 -15.81 10.60 -1.46
C THR A 131 -14.87 9.42 -1.55
N ILE A 132 -15.31 8.37 -2.23
CA ILE A 132 -14.52 7.17 -2.47
C ILE A 132 -14.02 7.21 -3.91
N VAL A 133 -12.72 7.00 -4.08
CA VAL A 133 -12.07 6.94 -5.39
C VAL A 133 -11.51 5.55 -5.60
N LEU A 134 -11.90 4.92 -6.70
CA LEU A 134 -11.38 3.62 -7.12
C LEU A 134 -10.32 3.84 -8.20
N LEU A 135 -9.16 3.23 -8.02
CA LEU A 135 -8.05 3.28 -8.95
C LEU A 135 -7.65 1.88 -9.38
N THR A 136 -7.03 1.77 -10.56
CA THR A 136 -6.33 0.56 -10.97
C THR A 136 -5.12 0.29 -10.09
N ALA A 137 -4.47 -0.86 -10.24
CA ALA A 137 -3.22 -1.18 -9.57
C ALA A 137 -2.09 -0.19 -9.94
N GLU A 138 -2.16 0.44 -11.11
CA GLU A 138 -1.21 1.46 -11.60
C GLU A 138 -1.50 2.86 -11.07
N GLY A 139 -2.65 3.06 -10.40
CA GLY A 139 -3.07 4.35 -9.85
C GLY A 139 -3.87 5.23 -10.82
N GLU A 140 -4.44 4.63 -11.86
CA GLU A 140 -5.33 5.30 -12.80
C GLU A 140 -6.76 5.34 -12.26
N LEU A 141 -7.47 6.42 -12.52
CA LEU A 141 -8.84 6.59 -12.04
C LEU A 141 -9.80 5.65 -12.79
N ILE A 142 -10.49 4.80 -12.03
CA ILE A 142 -11.62 4.01 -12.53
C ILE A 142 -12.91 4.81 -12.34
N GLU A 143 -13.29 5.11 -11.09
CA GLU A 143 -14.56 5.75 -10.79
C GLU A 143 -14.51 6.50 -9.45
N ARG A 144 -15.46 7.41 -9.26
CA ARG A 144 -15.72 8.09 -7.99
C ARG A 144 -17.12 7.78 -7.52
N THR A 145 -17.23 7.40 -6.25
CA THR A 145 -18.53 7.13 -5.61
C THR A 145 -18.54 7.75 -4.21
N GLY A 146 -19.51 7.39 -3.40
CA GLY A 146 -19.65 7.89 -2.03
C GLY A 146 -20.46 6.90 -1.20
N TYR A 147 -21.14 7.40 -0.16
CA TYR A 147 -22.01 6.57 0.66
C TYR A 147 -23.15 5.98 -0.15
N GLN A 148 -23.35 4.66 -0.03
CA GLN A 148 -24.50 3.93 -0.57
C GLN A 148 -25.30 3.30 0.57
N ARG A 149 -26.61 3.33 0.45
CA ARG A 149 -27.50 2.66 1.43
C ARG A 149 -27.46 1.14 1.25
N GLY A 150 -27.72 0.40 2.32
CA GLY A 150 -27.89 -1.06 2.26
C GLY A 150 -26.76 -1.87 2.91
N GLY A 151 -25.83 -1.19 3.59
CA GLY A 151 -24.78 -1.83 4.38
C GLY A 151 -23.66 -2.45 3.55
N ALA A 152 -22.81 -3.22 4.23
CA ALA A 152 -21.56 -3.73 3.66
C ALA A 152 -21.75 -4.64 2.45
N THR A 153 -22.72 -5.56 2.49
CA THR A 153 -22.96 -6.49 1.38
C THR A 153 -23.32 -5.76 0.08
N ASN A 154 -24.23 -4.78 0.17
CA ASN A 154 -24.61 -3.97 -1.00
C ASN A 154 -23.43 -3.10 -1.47
N TYR A 155 -22.66 -2.57 -0.53
CA TYR A 155 -21.49 -1.75 -0.88
C TYR A 155 -20.41 -2.57 -1.59
N VAL A 156 -20.14 -3.78 -1.15
CA VAL A 156 -19.22 -4.72 -1.82
C VAL A 156 -19.72 -5.05 -3.24
N ALA A 157 -21.03 -5.29 -3.42
CA ALA A 157 -21.61 -5.51 -4.75
C ALA A 157 -21.39 -4.28 -5.66
N HIS A 158 -21.68 -3.09 -5.16
CA HIS A 158 -21.45 -1.83 -5.87
C HIS A 158 -19.97 -1.63 -6.29
N ILE A 159 -19.01 -1.89 -5.38
CA ILE A 159 -17.58 -1.81 -5.72
C ILE A 159 -17.22 -2.83 -6.80
N LYS A 160 -17.71 -4.05 -6.72
CA LYS A 160 -17.48 -5.10 -7.74
C LYS A 160 -18.02 -4.70 -9.11
N GLU A 161 -19.20 -4.09 -9.18
CA GLU A 161 -19.78 -3.59 -10.42
C GLU A 161 -18.90 -2.52 -11.07
N ILE A 162 -18.40 -1.55 -10.28
CA ILE A 162 -17.51 -0.52 -10.79
C ILE A 162 -16.20 -1.13 -11.33
N LEU A 163 -15.60 -2.07 -10.58
CA LEU A 163 -14.34 -2.69 -10.98
C LEU A 163 -14.48 -3.62 -12.19
N ALA A 164 -15.67 -4.16 -12.45
CA ALA A 164 -15.95 -4.99 -13.62
C ALA A 164 -16.25 -4.17 -14.88
N GLY A 165 -16.63 -2.92 -14.75
CA GLY A 165 -16.99 -2.02 -15.86
C GLY A 165 -15.90 -1.06 -16.31
N GLY A 166 -14.74 -1.07 -15.62
CA GLY A 166 -13.58 -0.20 -15.88
C GLY A 166 -12.52 -0.80 -16.80
#